data_8c615aa814dd860c897bb4c7337b6976
#
_entry.id   8c615aa814dd860c897bb4c7337b6976
#
_cell.length_a   1.000
_cell.length_b   1.000
_cell.length_c   1.000
_cell.angle_alpha   90.00
_cell.angle_beta   90.00
_cell.angle_gamma   90.00
#
_symmetry.space_group_name_H-M   'P 1'
#
loop_
_entity.id
_entity.type
_entity.pdbx_description
1 polymer ?
#
loop_
_entity_poly.entity_id
_entity_poly.type
_entity_poly.pdbx_seq_one_letter_code
_entity_poly.pdbx_strand_id
1 'polypeptide(L)' 'MAPKDRPHLPFRWEFIPVEDPRDKSVRWTWRAYAQTGVVALQSDTSFETLTDCMQHATEAGYGRR' A
#
# COMPACT_ATOMS: atom_id res chain seq x y z
N MET A 1 -24.82 -17.47 3.01
CA MET A 1 -24.43 -17.12 2.98
C MET A 1 -23.62 -16.80 3.14
N ALA A 2 -23.35 -16.83 3.17
CA ALA A 2 -22.72 -16.37 3.29
C ALA A 2 -21.90 -15.92 3.36
N PRO A 3 -21.67 -15.85 3.40
CA PRO A 3 -20.94 -15.27 3.54
C PRO A 3 -20.18 -14.75 3.68
N LYS A 4 -20.03 -14.83 3.68
CA LYS A 4 -19.51 -14.30 3.86
C LYS A 4 -18.85 -13.65 3.77
N ASP A 5 -18.74 -13.60 3.52
CA ASP A 5 -18.24 -12.96 3.48
C ASP A 5 -17.66 -12.08 3.57
N ARG A 6 -17.24 -11.88 3.43
CA ARG A 6 -16.74 -11.02 3.62
C ARG A 6 -16.14 -10.13 3.75
N PRO A 7 -16.18 -10.05 3.69
CA PRO A 7 -16.07 -8.69 3.83
C PRO A 7 -14.83 -8.11 4.14
N HIS A 8 -14.06 -8.51 4.38
CA HIS A 8 -12.88 -7.84 4.45
C HIS A 8 -12.66 -7.15 3.20
N LEU A 9 -12.08 -6.01 3.22
CA LEU A 9 -11.88 -5.26 2.09
C LEU A 9 -10.83 -5.87 1.28
N PRO A 10 -11.15 -6.30 0.12
CA PRO A 10 -10.17 -6.94 -0.71
C PRO A 10 -9.38 -5.91 -1.45
N PHE A 11 -8.67 -5.06 -0.75
CA PHE A 11 -7.76 -4.15 -1.37
C PHE A 11 -6.57 -4.91 -1.89
N ARG A 12 -6.09 -4.52 -3.05
CA ARG A 12 -4.83 -5.01 -3.60
C ARG A 12 -3.77 -3.98 -3.27
N TRP A 13 -2.73 -4.40 -2.58
CA TRP A 13 -1.69 -3.49 -2.10
C TRP A 13 -0.46 -3.60 -2.97
N GLU A 14 0.13 -2.45 -3.28
CA GLU A 14 1.36 -2.40 -4.05
C GLU A 14 2.37 -1.54 -3.32
N PHE A 15 3.62 -1.98 -3.34
CA PHE A 15 4.73 -1.22 -2.80
C PHE A 15 5.60 -0.81 -3.98
N ILE A 16 5.77 0.49 -4.18
CA ILE A 16 6.26 1.05 -5.43
C ILE A 16 7.58 1.74 -5.17
N PRO A 17 8.67 1.29 -5.80
CA PRO A 17 9.94 2.01 -5.69
C PRO A 17 9.92 3.22 -6.60
N VAL A 18 10.41 4.35 -6.07
CA VAL A 18 10.49 5.58 -6.83
C VAL A 18 11.92 6.09 -6.71
N GLU A 19 12.57 6.28 -7.83
CA GLU A 19 13.93 6.77 -7.85
C GLU A 19 13.93 8.29 -7.83
N ASP A 20 14.74 8.88 -6.93
CA ASP A 20 14.92 10.31 -6.92
C ASP A 20 15.97 10.65 -7.99
N PRO A 21 15.61 11.46 -8.99
CA PRO A 21 16.54 11.74 -10.07
C PRO A 21 17.74 12.56 -9.64
N ARG A 22 17.68 13.21 -8.49
CA ARG A 22 18.79 14.07 -8.05
C ARG A 22 19.95 13.28 -7.50
N ASP A 23 19.67 12.25 -6.69
CA ASP A 23 20.73 11.52 -6.02
C ASP A 23 20.65 10.02 -6.28
N LYS A 24 19.73 9.59 -7.12
CA LYS A 24 19.58 8.20 -7.50
C LYS A 24 19.16 7.29 -6.34
N SER A 25 18.72 7.87 -5.23
CA SER A 25 18.23 7.07 -4.14
C SER A 25 16.86 6.53 -4.50
N VAL A 26 16.51 5.38 -3.91
CA VAL A 26 15.21 4.77 -4.12
C VAL A 26 14.40 4.94 -2.86
N ARG A 27 13.20 5.44 -3.00
CA ARG A 27 12.26 5.57 -1.90
C ARG A 27 11.03 4.76 -2.23
N TRP A 28 10.27 4.41 -1.22
CA TRP A 28 9.14 3.50 -1.36
C TRP A 28 7.85 4.22 -1.03
N THR A 29 6.81 3.95 -1.82
CA THR A 29 5.46 4.38 -1.52
C THR A 29 4.56 3.16 -1.60
N TRP A 30 3.32 3.30 -1.12
CA TRP A 30 2.37 2.21 -1.24
C TRP A 30 1.02 2.73 -1.69
N ARG A 31 0.27 1.86 -2.35
CA ARG A 31 -1.10 2.13 -2.75
C ARG A 31 -1.94 0.91 -2.50
N ALA A 32 -3.21 1.15 -2.18
CA ALA A 32 -4.19 0.09 -2.05
C ALA A 32 -5.30 0.36 -3.05
N TYR A 33 -5.62 -0.65 -3.83
CA TYR A 33 -6.61 -0.53 -4.89
C TYR A 33 -7.86 -1.30 -4.50
N ALA A 34 -9.02 -0.70 -4.74
CA ALA A 34 -10.28 -1.41 -4.59
C ALA A 34 -10.42 -2.44 -5.70
N GLN A 35 -11.42 -3.29 -5.58
CA GLN A 35 -11.67 -4.31 -6.60
C GLN A 35 -11.90 -3.71 -7.97
N THR A 36 -12.44 -2.51 -8.01
CA THR A 36 -12.70 -1.84 -9.28
C THR A 36 -11.44 -1.30 -9.93
N GLY A 37 -10.29 -1.34 -9.24
CA GLY A 37 -9.05 -0.80 -9.76
C GLY A 37 -8.80 0.64 -9.38
N VAL A 38 -9.72 1.27 -8.70
CA VAL A 38 -9.56 2.64 -8.26
C VAL A 38 -8.66 2.68 -7.04
N VAL A 39 -7.79 3.68 -6.96
CA VAL A 39 -6.94 3.86 -5.79
C VAL A 39 -7.83 4.26 -4.61
N ALA A 40 -7.86 3.42 -3.59
CA ALA A 40 -8.65 3.66 -2.40
C ALA A 40 -7.85 4.36 -1.33
N LEU A 41 -6.58 3.97 -1.18
CA LEU A 41 -5.68 4.54 -0.19
C LEU A 41 -4.30 4.64 -0.81
N GLN A 42 -3.51 5.57 -0.32
CA GLN A 42 -2.11 5.64 -0.74
C GLN A 42 -1.32 6.39 0.31
N SER A 43 -0.01 6.15 0.32
CA SER A 43 0.85 6.89 1.22
C SER A 43 0.97 8.33 0.74
N ASP A 44 1.01 9.25 1.69
CA ASP A 44 1.19 10.66 1.37
C ASP A 44 2.65 11.07 1.46
N THR A 45 3.53 10.11 1.69
CA THR A 45 4.95 10.37 1.76
C THR A 45 5.68 9.12 1.27
N SER A 46 6.98 9.24 1.09
CA SER A 46 7.80 8.12 0.68
C SER A 46 8.72 7.72 1.83
N PHE A 47 9.22 6.50 1.77
CA PHE A 47 10.01 5.90 2.84
C PHE A 47 11.35 5.44 2.30
N GLU A 48 12.38 5.51 3.12
CA GLU A 48 13.71 5.16 2.68
C GLU A 48 13.90 3.66 2.52
N THR A 49 13.12 2.87 3.25
CA THR A 49 13.23 1.42 3.17
C THR A 49 11.87 0.81 2.92
N LEU A 50 11.89 -0.36 2.31
CA LEU A 50 10.65 -1.09 2.10
C LEU A 50 10.02 -1.48 3.43
N THR A 51 10.83 -1.81 4.42
CA THR A 51 10.32 -2.19 5.74
C THR A 51 9.52 -1.06 6.37
N ASP A 52 10.04 0.16 6.31
CA ASP A 52 9.32 1.31 6.85
C ASP A 52 8.01 1.54 6.09
N CYS A 53 8.06 1.38 4.77
CA CYS A 53 6.88 1.55 3.94
C CYS A 53 5.81 0.52 4.32
N MET A 54 6.20 -0.73 4.48
CA MET A 54 5.28 -1.80 4.84
C MET A 54 4.69 -1.57 6.23
N GLN A 55 5.51 -1.08 7.15
CA GLN A 55 5.03 -0.81 8.49
C GLN A 55 3.96 0.28 8.47
N HIS A 56 4.19 1.33 7.70
CA HIS A 56 3.21 2.40 7.57
C HIS A 56 1.92 1.87 6.93
N ALA A 57 2.07 1.05 5.90
CA ALA A 57 0.90 0.46 5.24
C ALA A 57 0.11 -0.42 6.21
N THR A 58 0.81 -1.14 7.09
CA THR A 58 0.14 -1.98 8.09
C THR A 58 -0.72 -1.13 9.01
N GLU A 59 -0.26 0.05 9.37
CA GLU A 59 -1.06 0.96 10.18
C GLU A 59 -2.30 1.41 9.44
N ALA A 60 -2.25 1.43 8.11
CA ALA A 60 -3.40 1.80 7.30
C ALA A 60 -4.32 0.62 6.98
N GLY A 61 -3.92 -0.60 7.34
CA GLY A 61 -4.76 -1.77 7.15
C GLY A 61 -4.12 -2.92 6.39
N TYR A 62 -2.90 -2.76 5.90
CA TYR A 62 -2.25 -3.81 5.14
C TYR A 62 -2.06 -5.04 6.01
N GLY A 63 -2.41 -6.20 5.48
CA GLY A 63 -2.26 -7.44 6.20
C GLY A 63 -3.30 -7.69 7.27
N ARG A 64 -4.24 -6.78 7.44
CA ARG A 64 -5.28 -6.93 8.44
C ARG A 64 -6.37 -7.83 7.92
N ARG A 65 -6.96 -8.61 8.80
CA ARG A 65 -8.01 -9.54 8.41
C ARG A 65 -9.35 -9.16 8.93
#